data_09a2d0dd018201d0a6ace20c2c4a35eb
#
_entry.id   09a2d0dd018201d0a6ace20c2c4a35eb
#
_cell.length_a   1.000
_cell.length_b   1.000
_cell.length_c   1.000
_cell.angle_alpha   90.00
_cell.angle_beta   90.00
_cell.angle_gamma   90.00
#
_symmetry.space_group_name_H-M   'P 1'
#
loop_
_entity.id
_entity.type
_entity.pdbx_description
1 polymer ?
#
loop_
_entity_poly.entity_id
_entity_poly.type
_entity_poly.pdbx_seq_one_letter_code
_entity_poly.pdbx_strand_id
1 'polypeptide(L)'
;VRVVMHFDCPDSVEAYFQEAGRAGRDGLKAYAVLLYNDADHRKLEKRIADTFPEKDFIREVYEHLAFFYQIGVGSGYNHTFEFNIDKFCHAFHHFPIQVDSALKILNRAGYIEYTEEQDNQARVMFTVSRNELYRLENNTDNEERVITTLLRNYGGLFTDYNYIDEA
;
A
#
# COMPACT_ATOMS: atom_id res chain seq x y z
N VAL A 1 -22.45 -24.45 8.87
CA VAL A 1 -22.39 -23.46 9.97
C VAL A 1 -23.82 -23.00 10.28
N ARG A 2 -24.18 -22.91 11.56
CA ARG A 2 -25.55 -22.50 12.01
C ARG A 2 -25.60 -21.08 12.52
N VAL A 3 -24.46 -20.55 12.96
CA VAL A 3 -24.34 -19.19 13.47
C VAL A 3 -23.08 -18.58 12.93
N VAL A 4 -23.21 -17.37 12.38
CA VAL A 4 -22.11 -16.44 12.12
C VAL A 4 -22.30 -15.25 13.02
N MET A 5 -21.25 -14.87 13.75
CA MET A 5 -21.32 -13.75 14.69
C MET A 5 -20.19 -12.76 14.33
N HIS A 6 -20.59 -11.51 14.10
CA HIS A 6 -19.68 -10.40 13.89
C HIS A 6 -19.51 -9.65 15.20
N PHE A 7 -18.30 -9.62 15.74
CA PHE A 7 -17.95 -8.86 16.95
C PHE A 7 -17.67 -7.40 16.64
N ASP A 8 -17.22 -7.10 15.43
CA ASP A 8 -17.05 -5.76 14.89
C ASP A 8 -17.88 -5.60 13.62
N CYS A 9 -18.23 -4.35 13.29
CA CYS A 9 -18.98 -4.06 12.09
C CYS A 9 -18.10 -4.31 10.86
N PRO A 10 -18.53 -5.16 9.90
CA PRO A 10 -17.81 -5.37 8.65
C PRO A 10 -17.60 -4.08 7.86
N ASP A 11 -16.56 -4.05 7.04
CA ASP A 11 -16.13 -2.86 6.33
C ASP A 11 -17.10 -2.39 5.25
N SER A 12 -17.93 -3.31 4.74
CA SER A 12 -18.94 -3.03 3.73
C SER A 12 -20.11 -3.99 3.85
N VAL A 13 -21.21 -3.63 3.20
CA VAL A 13 -22.41 -4.48 3.09
C VAL A 13 -22.07 -5.78 2.37
N GLU A 14 -21.20 -5.73 1.36
CA GLU A 14 -20.72 -6.88 0.60
C GLU A 14 -19.93 -7.83 1.50
N ALA A 15 -19.03 -7.31 2.32
CA ALA A 15 -18.26 -8.10 3.29
C ALA A 15 -19.21 -8.76 4.29
N TYR A 16 -20.20 -8.03 4.81
CA TYR A 16 -21.23 -8.58 5.68
C TYR A 16 -21.95 -9.75 5.02
N PHE A 17 -22.42 -9.60 3.77
CA PHE A 17 -23.12 -10.68 3.06
C PHE A 17 -22.23 -11.87 2.77
N GLN A 18 -20.95 -11.65 2.42
CA GLN A 18 -20.00 -12.75 2.19
C GLN A 18 -19.74 -13.56 3.45
N GLU A 19 -19.64 -12.90 4.60
CA GLU A 19 -19.41 -13.54 5.89
C GLU A 19 -20.67 -14.20 6.44
N ALA A 20 -21.78 -13.47 6.47
CA ALA A 20 -23.09 -13.97 6.92
C ALA A 20 -23.58 -15.13 6.06
N GLY A 21 -23.34 -15.09 4.74
CA GLY A 21 -23.71 -16.13 3.78
C GLY A 21 -22.95 -17.47 3.95
N ARG A 22 -21.99 -17.54 4.87
CA ARG A 22 -21.38 -18.80 5.29
C ARG A 22 -22.31 -19.64 6.18
N ALA A 23 -23.33 -19.03 6.80
CA ALA A 23 -24.33 -19.73 7.58
C ALA A 23 -25.43 -20.30 6.67
N GLY A 24 -25.91 -21.50 7.00
CA GLY A 24 -27.10 -22.11 6.38
C GLY A 24 -26.97 -22.54 4.90
N ARG A 25 -25.78 -22.81 4.40
CA ARG A 25 -25.55 -23.23 2.99
C ARG A 25 -26.29 -24.53 2.60
N ASP A 26 -26.75 -25.26 3.57
CA ASP A 26 -27.58 -26.48 3.40
C ASP A 26 -29.09 -26.18 3.29
N GLY A 27 -29.49 -24.92 3.23
CA GLY A 27 -30.88 -24.47 3.15
C GLY A 27 -31.66 -24.58 4.46
N LEU A 28 -31.03 -25.00 5.56
CA LEU A 28 -31.67 -25.03 6.88
C LEU A 28 -31.49 -23.71 7.61
N LYS A 29 -32.38 -23.44 8.57
CA LYS A 29 -32.38 -22.21 9.40
C LYS A 29 -31.01 -21.97 10.04
N ALA A 30 -30.49 -20.79 9.84
CA ALA A 30 -29.22 -20.30 10.41
C ALA A 30 -29.39 -18.83 10.86
N TYR A 31 -28.42 -18.35 11.63
CA TYR A 31 -28.48 -17.02 12.21
C TYR A 31 -27.19 -16.27 11.87
N ALA A 32 -27.35 -15.01 11.45
CA ALA A 32 -26.28 -14.04 11.40
C ALA A 32 -26.54 -13.00 12.51
N VAL A 33 -25.58 -12.82 13.38
CA VAL A 33 -25.66 -11.90 14.52
C VAL A 33 -24.57 -10.85 14.36
N LEU A 34 -24.95 -9.58 14.40
CA LEU A 34 -24.03 -8.46 14.45
C LEU A 34 -24.11 -7.80 15.83
N LEU A 35 -23.00 -7.77 16.54
CA LEU A 35 -22.88 -6.97 17.77
C LEU A 35 -22.51 -5.55 17.34
N TYR A 36 -23.37 -4.60 17.66
CA TYR A 36 -23.26 -3.22 17.22
C TYR A 36 -23.46 -2.25 18.38
N ASN A 37 -22.64 -1.22 18.43
CA ASN A 37 -22.72 -0.19 19.45
C ASN A 37 -22.36 1.21 18.87
N ASP A 38 -22.52 2.26 19.67
CA ASP A 38 -22.26 3.64 19.24
C ASP A 38 -20.79 3.92 18.86
N ALA A 39 -19.84 3.14 19.37
CA ALA A 39 -18.45 3.26 18.96
C ALA A 39 -18.24 2.75 17.55
N ASP A 40 -18.97 1.71 17.15
CA ASP A 40 -18.92 1.17 15.79
C ASP A 40 -19.51 2.18 14.79
N HIS A 41 -20.58 2.86 15.18
CA HIS A 41 -21.15 3.95 14.38
C HIS A 41 -20.12 5.04 14.10
N ARG A 42 -19.45 5.53 15.14
CA ARG A 42 -18.39 6.56 14.98
C ARG A 42 -17.20 6.09 14.15
N LYS A 43 -16.80 4.82 14.28
CA LYS A 43 -15.76 4.23 13.43
C LYS A 43 -16.16 4.20 11.95
N LEU A 44 -17.41 3.83 11.67
CA LEU A 44 -17.94 3.81 10.30
C LEU A 44 -18.02 5.21 9.70
N GLU A 45 -18.55 6.19 10.42
CA GLU A 45 -18.60 7.58 9.97
C GLU A 45 -17.20 8.13 9.67
N LYS A 46 -16.24 7.88 10.58
CA LYS A 46 -14.86 8.28 10.35
C LYS A 46 -14.28 7.61 9.09
N ARG A 47 -14.51 6.32 8.91
CA ARG A 47 -14.04 5.59 7.72
C ARG A 47 -14.63 6.16 6.44
N ILE A 48 -15.92 6.51 6.43
CA ILE A 48 -16.57 7.15 5.28
C ILE A 48 -15.90 8.49 4.97
N ALA A 49 -15.69 9.34 5.99
CA ALA A 49 -15.02 10.63 5.81
C ALA A 49 -13.56 10.48 5.32
N ASP A 50 -12.83 9.48 5.80
CA ASP A 50 -11.45 9.21 5.37
C ASP A 50 -11.39 8.65 3.94
N THR A 51 -12.38 7.85 3.54
CA THR A 51 -12.43 7.22 2.20
C THR A 51 -12.99 8.17 1.13
N PHE A 52 -13.90 9.04 1.53
CA PHE A 52 -14.57 10.00 0.65
C PHE A 52 -14.38 11.42 1.19
N PRO A 53 -13.17 11.97 1.12
CA PRO A 53 -12.91 13.32 1.58
C PRO A 53 -13.72 14.35 0.80
N GLU A 54 -14.00 15.48 1.44
CA GLU A 54 -14.76 16.57 0.83
C GLU A 54 -14.05 17.15 -0.39
N LYS A 55 -14.83 17.67 -1.32
CA LYS A 55 -14.32 18.23 -2.59
C LYS A 55 -13.29 19.32 -2.39
N ASP A 56 -13.45 20.14 -1.36
CA ASP A 56 -12.50 21.23 -1.07
C ASP A 56 -11.18 20.69 -0.59
N PHE A 57 -11.17 19.61 0.23
CA PHE A 57 -9.94 18.92 0.62
C PHE A 57 -9.23 18.27 -0.60
N ILE A 58 -9.98 17.65 -1.52
CA ILE A 58 -9.40 17.07 -2.74
C ILE A 58 -8.72 18.15 -3.58
N ARG A 59 -9.36 19.33 -3.69
CA ARG A 59 -8.76 20.50 -4.38
C ARG A 59 -7.51 20.97 -3.68
N GLU A 60 -7.55 21.10 -2.36
CA GLU A 60 -6.40 21.49 -1.55
C GLU A 60 -5.21 20.54 -1.74
N VAL A 61 -5.44 19.22 -1.74
CA VAL A 61 -4.39 18.22 -2.02
C VAL A 61 -3.80 18.43 -3.42
N TYR A 62 -4.64 18.68 -4.42
CA TYR A 62 -4.16 18.94 -5.79
C TYR A 62 -3.30 20.21 -5.88
N GLU A 63 -3.71 21.30 -5.23
CA GLU A 63 -2.93 22.54 -5.16
C GLU A 63 -1.62 22.35 -4.40
N HIS A 64 -1.65 21.60 -3.29
CA HIS A 64 -0.46 21.25 -2.51
C HIS A 64 0.51 20.37 -3.28
N LEU A 65 0.07 19.47 -4.16
CA LEU A 65 0.96 18.73 -5.07
C LEU A 65 1.73 19.68 -6.00
N ALA A 66 1.02 20.64 -6.61
CA ALA A 66 1.66 21.62 -7.47
C ALA A 66 2.68 22.45 -6.70
N PHE A 67 2.37 22.84 -5.47
CA PHE A 67 3.30 23.58 -4.62
C PHE A 67 4.50 22.73 -4.18
N PHE A 68 4.27 21.47 -3.79
CA PHE A 68 5.31 20.55 -3.31
C PHE A 68 6.37 20.29 -4.37
N TYR A 69 5.96 20.16 -5.63
CA TYR A 69 6.85 19.96 -6.77
C TYR A 69 7.22 21.26 -7.51
N GLN A 70 6.80 22.41 -6.99
CA GLN A 70 7.07 23.73 -7.58
C GLN A 70 6.60 23.81 -9.05
N ILE A 71 5.45 23.23 -9.37
CA ILE A 71 4.86 23.21 -10.70
C ILE A 71 4.16 24.56 -10.94
N GLY A 72 4.61 25.30 -11.93
CA GLY A 72 3.95 26.55 -12.34
C GLY A 72 2.63 26.29 -13.09
N VAL A 73 1.76 27.30 -13.09
CA VAL A 73 0.50 27.24 -13.83
C VAL A 73 0.75 27.00 -15.32
N GLY A 74 0.09 25.99 -15.89
CA GLY A 74 0.25 25.60 -17.30
C GLY A 74 1.51 24.78 -17.59
N SER A 75 2.23 24.34 -16.56
CA SER A 75 3.39 23.46 -16.69
C SER A 75 3.14 22.10 -15.99
N GLY A 76 4.10 21.19 -16.05
CA GLY A 76 4.02 19.88 -15.37
C GLY A 76 3.31 18.78 -16.17
N TYR A 77 2.76 19.08 -17.34
CA TYR A 77 2.13 18.06 -18.20
C TYR A 77 3.17 17.03 -18.68
N ASN A 78 2.86 15.74 -18.52
CA ASN A 78 3.75 14.61 -18.80
C ASN A 78 5.04 14.57 -17.96
N HIS A 79 5.10 15.28 -16.85
CA HIS A 79 6.20 15.14 -15.89
C HIS A 79 5.85 14.07 -14.86
N THR A 80 6.81 13.19 -14.58
CA THR A 80 6.71 12.17 -13.55
C THR A 80 7.55 12.59 -12.34
N PHE A 81 7.00 12.41 -11.14
CA PHE A 81 7.65 12.75 -9.89
C PHE A 81 7.61 11.55 -8.96
N GLU A 82 8.68 11.31 -8.24
CA GLU A 82 8.68 10.38 -7.12
C GLU A 82 7.85 10.96 -5.96
N PHE A 83 6.88 10.23 -5.48
CA PHE A 83 5.97 10.68 -4.42
C PHE A 83 6.17 9.90 -3.13
N ASN A 84 6.43 10.62 -2.05
CA ASN A 84 6.45 10.06 -0.71
C ASN A 84 5.33 10.69 0.12
N ILE A 85 4.32 9.87 0.44
CA ILE A 85 3.11 10.33 1.14
C ILE A 85 3.42 10.88 2.53
N ASP A 86 4.37 10.29 3.26
CA ASP A 86 4.71 10.74 4.62
C ASP A 86 5.36 12.11 4.61
N LYS A 87 6.29 12.36 3.67
CA LYS A 87 6.91 13.68 3.49
C LYS A 87 5.88 14.73 3.10
N PHE A 88 4.97 14.39 2.19
CA PHE A 88 3.90 15.29 1.77
C PHE A 88 2.95 15.62 2.94
N CYS A 89 2.46 14.59 3.65
CA CYS A 89 1.58 14.77 4.79
C CYS A 89 2.23 15.58 5.92
N HIS A 90 3.51 15.36 6.16
CA HIS A 90 4.26 16.15 7.15
C HIS A 90 4.38 17.62 6.74
N ALA A 91 4.63 17.91 5.46
CA ALA A 91 4.78 19.27 4.96
C ALA A 91 3.48 20.09 5.05
N PHE A 92 2.34 19.48 4.83
CA PHE A 92 1.03 20.16 4.77
C PHE A 92 0.10 19.83 5.95
N HIS A 93 0.56 19.07 6.94
CA HIS A 93 -0.22 18.65 8.12
C HIS A 93 -1.49 17.88 7.78
N HIS A 94 -1.41 17.03 6.76
CA HIS A 94 -2.51 16.15 6.35
C HIS A 94 -2.41 14.75 6.95
N PHE A 95 -3.53 14.03 6.96
CA PHE A 95 -3.55 12.61 7.32
C PHE A 95 -3.35 11.73 6.08
N PRO A 96 -2.41 10.75 6.13
CA PRO A 96 -2.08 9.91 4.97
C PRO A 96 -3.27 9.22 4.32
N ILE A 97 -4.20 8.68 5.12
CA ILE A 97 -5.39 7.97 4.62
C ILE A 97 -6.26 8.89 3.76
N GLN A 98 -6.48 10.13 4.19
CA GLN A 98 -7.30 11.10 3.45
C GLN A 98 -6.59 11.58 2.18
N VAL A 99 -5.27 11.80 2.25
CA VAL A 99 -4.46 12.16 1.08
C VAL A 99 -4.46 11.04 0.05
N ASP A 100 -4.24 9.80 0.45
CA ASP A 100 -4.29 8.64 -0.44
C ASP A 100 -5.65 8.52 -1.13
N SER A 101 -6.75 8.68 -0.36
CA SER A 101 -8.10 8.69 -0.92
C SER A 101 -8.31 9.83 -1.93
N ALA A 102 -7.80 11.03 -1.62
CA ALA A 102 -7.87 12.17 -2.52
C ALA A 102 -7.08 11.93 -3.82
N LEU A 103 -5.87 11.38 -3.72
CA LEU A 103 -5.03 11.02 -4.88
C LEU A 103 -5.71 9.99 -5.77
N LYS A 104 -6.33 8.96 -5.19
CA LYS A 104 -7.10 7.94 -5.93
C LYS A 104 -8.31 8.55 -6.65
N ILE A 105 -8.97 9.52 -6.03
CA ILE A 105 -10.09 10.23 -6.67
C ILE A 105 -9.58 11.11 -7.83
N LEU A 106 -8.51 11.87 -7.62
CA LEU A 106 -7.89 12.70 -8.66
C LEU A 106 -7.39 11.86 -9.85
N ASN A 107 -6.78 10.70 -9.56
CA ASN A 107 -6.36 9.74 -10.58
C ASN A 107 -7.55 9.20 -11.39
N ARG A 108 -8.62 8.78 -10.71
CA ARG A 108 -9.83 8.29 -11.38
C ARG A 108 -10.52 9.37 -12.22
N ALA A 109 -10.44 10.62 -11.79
CA ALA A 109 -10.97 11.78 -12.52
C ALA A 109 -10.06 12.27 -13.65
N GLY A 110 -8.85 11.72 -13.80
CA GLY A 110 -7.90 12.04 -14.86
C GLY A 110 -7.12 13.35 -14.67
N TYR A 111 -7.07 13.89 -13.44
CA TYR A 111 -6.27 15.07 -13.12
C TYR A 111 -4.78 14.75 -12.91
N ILE A 112 -4.51 13.56 -12.44
CA ILE A 112 -3.14 13.04 -12.23
C ILE A 112 -3.12 11.56 -12.64
N GLU A 113 -1.93 11.04 -12.89
CA GLU A 113 -1.65 9.60 -12.91
C GLU A 113 -0.92 9.25 -11.61
N TYR A 114 -1.57 8.46 -10.75
CA TYR A 114 -1.05 8.04 -9.47
C TYR A 114 -0.96 6.52 -9.44
N THR A 115 0.26 6.02 -9.37
CA THR A 115 0.55 4.60 -9.19
C THR A 115 1.11 4.41 -7.78
N GLU A 116 0.47 3.55 -7.00
CA GLU A 116 1.10 3.01 -5.81
C GLU A 116 2.22 2.07 -6.31
N GLU A 117 3.44 2.58 -6.39
CA GLU A 117 4.57 1.67 -6.35
C GLU A 117 4.51 1.01 -4.97
N GLN A 118 4.03 -0.21 -4.94
CA GLN A 118 4.47 -1.10 -3.87
C GLN A 118 5.99 -1.06 -3.97
N ASP A 119 6.65 -0.76 -2.85
CA ASP A 119 8.09 -0.94 -2.70
C ASP A 119 8.44 -2.34 -3.22
N ASN A 120 8.59 -2.45 -4.53
CA ASN A 120 9.18 -3.60 -5.20
C ASN A 120 10.69 -3.48 -5.01
N GLN A 121 11.09 -3.35 -3.73
CA GLN A 121 12.48 -3.54 -3.40
C GLN A 121 12.85 -4.93 -3.90
N ALA A 122 13.79 -4.97 -4.83
CA ALA A 122 14.31 -6.23 -5.30
C ALA A 122 14.75 -7.07 -4.09
N ARG A 123 14.41 -8.35 -4.14
CA ARG A 123 14.80 -9.29 -3.09
C ARG A 123 15.81 -10.26 -3.65
N VAL A 124 16.90 -10.44 -2.94
CA VAL A 124 17.98 -11.35 -3.34
C VAL A 124 18.24 -12.38 -2.26
N MET A 125 18.45 -13.60 -2.69
CA MET A 125 18.92 -14.73 -1.88
C MET A 125 19.88 -15.55 -2.73
N PHE A 126 20.99 -15.99 -2.14
CA PHE A 126 21.85 -16.96 -2.79
C PHE A 126 21.24 -18.35 -2.72
N THR A 127 21.04 -18.98 -3.87
CA THR A 127 20.54 -20.37 -3.99
C THR A 127 21.64 -21.43 -3.78
N VAL A 128 22.88 -20.99 -3.71
CA VAL A 128 24.06 -21.84 -3.46
C VAL A 128 24.59 -21.60 -2.05
N SER A 129 25.24 -22.59 -1.48
CA SER A 129 25.92 -22.43 -0.19
C SER A 129 27.14 -21.50 -0.31
N ARG A 130 27.57 -20.92 0.83
CA ARG A 130 28.75 -20.06 0.88
C ARG A 130 30.00 -20.74 0.27
N ASN A 131 30.19 -22.03 0.53
CA ASN A 131 31.31 -22.77 0.02
C ASN A 131 31.24 -23.00 -1.49
N GLU A 132 30.06 -23.17 -2.03
CA GLU A 132 29.83 -23.30 -3.48
C GLU A 132 30.04 -21.97 -4.18
N LEU A 133 29.60 -20.85 -3.59
CA LEU A 133 29.79 -19.52 -4.15
C LEU A 133 31.28 -19.20 -4.34
N TYR A 134 32.14 -19.56 -3.38
CA TYR A 134 33.60 -19.39 -3.47
C TYR A 134 34.29 -20.32 -4.49
N ARG A 135 33.61 -21.37 -4.95
CA ARG A 135 34.11 -22.31 -5.95
C ARG A 135 33.65 -21.97 -7.37
N LEU A 136 32.84 -20.95 -7.54
CA LEU A 136 32.46 -20.49 -8.87
C LEU A 136 33.69 -19.94 -9.58
N GLU A 137 34.28 -20.76 -10.44
CA GLU A 137 35.37 -20.40 -11.34
C GLU A 137 34.75 -19.84 -12.63
N ASN A 138 35.30 -18.76 -13.16
CA ASN A 138 34.86 -18.05 -14.39
C ASN A 138 33.79 -16.99 -14.23
N ASN A 139 33.65 -16.35 -13.09
CA ASN A 139 32.86 -15.12 -12.98
C ASN A 139 33.52 -14.00 -13.79
N THR A 140 32.71 -13.19 -14.44
CA THR A 140 33.16 -11.93 -15.01
C THR A 140 33.46 -10.90 -13.92
N ASP A 141 34.33 -9.92 -14.20
CA ASP A 141 34.64 -8.84 -13.26
C ASP A 141 33.37 -8.14 -12.71
N ASN A 142 32.32 -8.03 -13.52
CA ASN A 142 31.05 -7.42 -13.13
C ASN A 142 30.27 -8.33 -12.16
N GLU A 143 30.23 -9.63 -12.39
CA GLU A 143 29.58 -10.60 -11.48
C GLU A 143 30.27 -10.63 -10.12
N GLU A 144 31.61 -10.64 -10.08
CA GLU A 144 32.37 -10.56 -8.84
C GLU A 144 32.09 -9.27 -8.06
N ARG A 145 31.98 -8.14 -8.75
CA ARG A 145 31.63 -6.85 -8.13
C ARG A 145 30.23 -6.89 -7.52
N VAL A 146 29.24 -7.41 -8.23
CA VAL A 146 27.87 -7.55 -7.74
C VAL A 146 27.84 -8.47 -6.51
N ILE A 147 28.42 -9.67 -6.59
CA ILE A 147 28.46 -10.62 -5.48
C ILE A 147 29.16 -10.00 -4.25
N THR A 148 30.29 -9.33 -4.46
CA THR A 148 31.05 -8.70 -3.37
C THR A 148 30.26 -7.57 -2.71
N THR A 149 29.56 -6.76 -3.52
CA THR A 149 28.72 -5.67 -3.01
C THR A 149 27.56 -6.19 -2.19
N LEU A 150 26.87 -7.22 -2.67
CA LEU A 150 25.79 -7.87 -1.94
C LEU A 150 26.26 -8.46 -0.61
N LEU A 151 27.37 -9.19 -0.61
CA LEU A 151 27.92 -9.80 0.60
C LEU A 151 28.42 -8.79 1.64
N ARG A 152 28.84 -7.59 1.22
CA ARG A 152 29.30 -6.53 2.12
C ARG A 152 28.16 -5.75 2.75
N ASN A 153 27.11 -5.52 2.00
CA ASN A 153 26.02 -4.61 2.41
C ASN A 153 24.86 -5.35 3.08
N TYR A 154 24.66 -6.63 2.78
CA TYR A 154 23.50 -7.39 3.26
C TYR A 154 23.92 -8.68 3.98
N GLY A 155 23.38 -8.87 5.21
CA GLY A 155 23.57 -10.10 5.98
C GLY A 155 22.44 -11.11 5.72
N GLY A 156 22.72 -12.41 5.91
CA GLY A 156 21.68 -13.43 5.85
C GLY A 156 21.26 -13.91 4.46
N LEU A 157 21.91 -13.44 3.39
CA LEU A 157 21.60 -13.78 1.99
C LEU A 157 21.61 -15.28 1.65
N PHE A 158 22.22 -16.13 2.48
CA PHE A 158 22.27 -17.58 2.28
C PHE A 158 21.13 -18.33 2.98
N THR A 159 20.34 -17.64 3.79
CA THR A 159 19.30 -18.25 4.62
C THR A 159 17.90 -17.75 4.27
N ASP A 160 17.79 -16.50 3.82
CA ASP A 160 16.51 -15.88 3.52
C ASP A 160 16.65 -14.78 2.45
N TYR A 161 15.52 -14.34 1.90
CA TYR A 161 15.45 -13.20 1.01
C TYR A 161 15.70 -11.90 1.74
N ASN A 162 16.65 -11.11 1.26
CA ASN A 162 16.90 -9.76 1.75
C ASN A 162 16.49 -8.74 0.71
N TYR A 163 15.86 -7.66 1.17
CA TYR A 163 15.57 -6.50 0.33
C TYR A 163 16.86 -5.77 0.02
N ILE A 164 17.05 -5.41 -1.25
CA ILE A 164 18.20 -4.64 -1.73
C ILE A 164 17.75 -3.29 -2.25
N ASP A 165 18.62 -2.30 -2.07
CA ASP A 165 18.50 -1.00 -2.73
C ASP A 165 19.30 -1.08 -4.03
N GLU A 166 18.66 -0.77 -5.16
CA GLU A 166 19.26 -0.82 -6.50
C GLU A 166 19.89 0.52 -6.92
N ALA A 167 19.84 1.57 -6.05
CA ALA A 167 20.37 2.91 -6.35
C ALA A 167 21.88 3.03 -6.17
#